data_42209f41fb21cf5647b4c519608e52f5
#
_entry.id   42209f41fb21cf5647b4c519608e52f5
#
_cell.length_a   1.000
_cell.length_b   1.000
_cell.length_c   1.000
_cell.angle_alpha   90.00
_cell.angle_beta   90.00
_cell.angle_gamma   90.00
#
_symmetry.space_group_name_H-M   'P 1'
#
loop_
_entity.id
_entity.type
_entity.pdbx_description
1 polymer ?
#
loop_
_entity_poly.entity_id
_entity_poly.type
_entity_poly.pdbx_seq_one_letter_code
_entity_poly.pdbx_strand_id
1 'polypeptide(L)'
;MTEAHEYKLARLGAESAAEFRAIRLEALETYPINFASAYEVECDWPLSAFEDRLKQWLHVGAYHNSVLVGVATLVPQIPARMKHKADITSVYVKPDYQGKGVAKAMFAWLEAEAAKEFDQVHLSVLAANDDACRLYEHLGYKAYGVEPRATKYQNQYYDDVFMVKFLK
;
A
#
# COMPACT_ATOMS: atom_id res chain seq x y z
N MET A 1 28.94 -9.34 0.33
CA MET A 1 27.89 -10.13 -0.35
C MET A 1 26.58 -9.80 0.35
N THR A 2 25.76 -9.00 -0.28
CA THR A 2 24.39 -8.73 0.19
C THR A 2 23.60 -10.01 -0.06
N GLU A 3 23.17 -10.67 1.01
CA GLU A 3 22.19 -11.76 0.91
C GLU A 3 20.96 -11.19 0.18
N ALA A 4 20.67 -11.73 -1.00
CA ALA A 4 19.42 -11.45 -1.67
C ALA A 4 18.31 -12.05 -0.79
N HIS A 5 17.65 -11.22 0.00
CA HIS A 5 16.49 -11.66 0.77
C HIS A 5 15.40 -12.05 -0.24
N GLU A 6 15.18 -13.35 -0.38
CA GLU A 6 14.14 -13.86 -1.27
C GLU A 6 12.79 -13.74 -0.56
N TYR A 7 12.00 -12.75 -0.97
CA TYR A 7 10.64 -12.58 -0.48
C TYR A 7 9.67 -13.37 -1.35
N LYS A 8 8.86 -14.20 -0.72
CA LYS A 8 7.75 -14.86 -1.39
C LYS A 8 6.58 -13.87 -1.46
N LEU A 9 6.16 -13.50 -2.68
CA LEU A 9 4.98 -12.68 -2.91
C LEU A 9 3.78 -13.56 -3.16
N ALA A 10 2.66 -13.22 -2.53
CA ALA A 10 1.41 -13.94 -2.71
C ALA A 10 0.22 -12.98 -2.68
N ARG A 11 -0.83 -13.31 -3.45
CA ARG A 11 -2.13 -12.68 -3.27
C ARG A 11 -2.70 -13.12 -1.92
N LEU A 12 -3.19 -12.15 -1.15
CA LEU A 12 -3.88 -12.42 0.12
C LEU A 12 -5.37 -12.62 -0.15
N GLY A 13 -5.89 -13.76 0.27
CA GLY A 13 -7.32 -14.08 0.26
C GLY A 13 -7.94 -14.02 1.66
N ALA A 14 -9.22 -14.38 1.77
CA ALA A 14 -9.95 -14.38 3.04
C ALA A 14 -9.28 -15.26 4.13
N GLU A 15 -8.61 -16.32 3.71
CA GLU A 15 -7.83 -17.21 4.59
C GLU A 15 -6.68 -16.51 5.31
N SER A 16 -6.19 -15.40 4.75
CA SER A 16 -5.11 -14.58 5.31
C SER A 16 -5.62 -13.47 6.24
N ALA A 17 -6.92 -13.41 6.55
CA ALA A 17 -7.52 -12.29 7.27
C ALA A 17 -6.91 -12.04 8.65
N ALA A 18 -6.54 -13.09 9.38
CA ALA A 18 -5.96 -12.94 10.71
C ALA A 18 -4.57 -12.30 10.67
N GLU A 19 -3.69 -12.73 9.77
CA GLU A 19 -2.36 -12.14 9.61
C GLU A 19 -2.43 -10.75 8.95
N PHE A 20 -3.36 -10.56 8.01
CA PHE A 20 -3.60 -9.25 7.41
C PHE A 20 -4.10 -8.23 8.44
N ARG A 21 -5.06 -8.63 9.31
CA ARG A 21 -5.51 -7.79 10.42
C ARG A 21 -4.34 -7.39 11.31
N ALA A 22 -3.49 -8.34 11.70
CA ALA A 22 -2.35 -8.08 12.58
C ALA A 22 -1.39 -7.04 11.98
N ILE A 23 -0.96 -7.22 10.72
CA ILE A 23 -0.04 -6.28 10.06
C ILE A 23 -0.70 -4.93 9.76
N ARG A 24 -2.00 -4.93 9.45
CA ARG A 24 -2.76 -3.68 9.22
C ARG A 24 -2.85 -2.84 10.49
N LEU A 25 -3.17 -3.43 11.62
CA LEU A 25 -3.25 -2.73 12.90
C LEU A 25 -1.86 -2.23 13.34
N GLU A 26 -0.81 -3.04 13.15
CA GLU A 26 0.57 -2.62 13.37
C GLU A 26 0.93 -1.38 12.53
N ALA A 27 0.53 -1.36 11.25
CA ALA A 27 0.78 -0.23 10.35
C ALA A 27 0.12 1.07 10.84
N LEU A 28 -1.15 0.99 11.22
CA LEU A 28 -1.93 2.13 11.72
C LEU A 28 -1.39 2.69 13.03
N GLU A 29 -0.91 1.82 13.91
CA GLU A 29 -0.33 2.21 15.19
C GLU A 29 1.08 2.81 15.02
N THR A 30 1.91 2.20 14.14
CA THR A 30 3.30 2.62 13.93
C THR A 30 3.40 3.95 13.16
N TYR A 31 2.53 4.14 12.16
CA TYR A 31 2.56 5.32 11.27
C TYR A 31 1.17 5.94 11.11
N PRO A 32 0.59 6.52 12.17
CA PRO A 32 -0.80 6.96 12.16
C PRO A 32 -1.13 8.04 11.12
N ILE A 33 -0.15 8.86 10.71
CA ILE A 33 -0.37 9.92 9.71
C ILE A 33 -0.26 9.44 8.26
N ASN A 34 0.24 8.22 8.03
CA ASN A 34 0.46 7.69 6.67
C ASN A 34 -0.80 7.05 6.08
N PHE A 35 -1.87 6.94 6.86
CA PHE A 35 -3.11 6.25 6.46
C PHE A 35 -4.32 7.14 6.74
N ALA A 36 -5.33 7.07 5.87
CA ALA A 36 -6.59 7.78 6.05
C ALA A 36 -7.46 7.20 7.18
N SER A 37 -7.27 5.92 7.52
CA SER A 37 -7.94 5.27 8.65
C SER A 37 -7.07 5.32 9.91
N ALA A 38 -7.66 4.99 11.05
CA ALA A 38 -7.00 5.03 12.35
C ALA A 38 -7.08 3.67 13.07
N TYR A 39 -6.09 3.39 13.93
CA TYR A 39 -6.05 2.18 14.73
C TYR A 39 -7.31 2.03 15.60
N GLU A 40 -7.75 3.12 16.25
CA GLU A 40 -8.91 3.16 17.14
C GLU A 40 -10.22 2.82 16.42
N VAL A 41 -10.25 2.97 15.10
CA VAL A 41 -11.40 2.61 14.26
C VAL A 41 -11.36 1.13 13.87
N GLU A 42 -10.22 0.65 13.40
CA GLU A 42 -10.11 -0.70 12.83
C GLU A 42 -9.85 -1.79 13.89
N CYS A 43 -9.33 -1.45 15.08
CA CYS A 43 -9.01 -2.44 16.12
C CYS A 43 -10.25 -3.21 16.63
N ASP A 44 -11.41 -2.56 16.62
CA ASP A 44 -12.69 -3.16 17.04
C ASP A 44 -13.44 -3.88 15.92
N TRP A 45 -12.93 -3.86 14.70
CA TRP A 45 -13.59 -4.55 13.59
C TRP A 45 -13.51 -6.07 13.75
N PRO A 46 -14.62 -6.79 13.45
CA PRO A 46 -14.60 -8.25 13.45
C PRO A 46 -13.70 -8.77 12.33
N LEU A 47 -13.20 -9.99 12.47
CA LEU A 47 -12.34 -10.62 11.47
C LEU A 47 -12.99 -10.67 10.08
N SER A 48 -14.34 -10.86 10.04
CA SER A 48 -15.11 -10.87 8.80
C SER A 48 -14.99 -9.58 7.98
N ALA A 49 -14.79 -8.43 8.62
CA ALA A 49 -14.58 -7.16 7.90
C ALA A 49 -13.25 -7.18 7.12
N PHE A 50 -12.21 -7.80 7.66
CA PHE A 50 -10.94 -7.99 6.96
C PHE A 50 -11.03 -9.07 5.87
N GLU A 51 -11.80 -10.13 6.08
CA GLU A 51 -12.10 -11.14 5.05
C GLU A 51 -12.80 -10.50 3.85
N ASP A 52 -13.81 -9.66 4.08
CA ASP A 52 -14.55 -8.98 3.02
C ASP A 52 -13.66 -7.99 2.26
N ARG A 53 -12.79 -7.27 2.96
CA ARG A 53 -11.81 -6.38 2.35
C ARG A 53 -10.85 -7.13 1.43
N LEU A 54 -10.35 -8.29 1.87
CA LEU A 54 -9.46 -9.14 1.08
C LEU A 54 -10.14 -9.75 -0.15
N LYS A 55 -11.46 -9.98 -0.10
CA LYS A 55 -12.25 -10.42 -1.25
C LYS A 55 -12.53 -9.29 -2.25
N GLN A 56 -12.66 -8.06 -1.75
CA GLN A 56 -13.10 -6.91 -2.56
C GLN A 56 -12.01 -6.40 -3.50
N TRP A 57 -10.73 -6.39 -3.07
CA TRP A 57 -9.62 -5.82 -3.81
C TRP A 57 -8.45 -6.78 -3.94
N LEU A 58 -7.48 -6.43 -4.79
CA LEU A 58 -6.26 -7.20 -4.93
C LEU A 58 -5.24 -6.75 -3.88
N HIS A 59 -4.92 -7.65 -2.96
CA HIS A 59 -3.90 -7.43 -1.94
C HIS A 59 -2.70 -8.33 -2.19
N VAL A 60 -1.50 -7.77 -2.12
CA VAL A 60 -0.26 -8.54 -2.11
C VAL A 60 0.32 -8.58 -0.72
N GLY A 61 0.79 -9.74 -0.32
CA GLY A 61 1.61 -9.96 0.86
C GLY A 61 3.02 -10.35 0.48
N ALA A 62 4.01 -9.80 1.16
CA ALA A 62 5.40 -10.22 1.10
C ALA A 62 5.74 -11.03 2.34
N TYR A 63 6.23 -12.24 2.14
CA TYR A 63 6.61 -13.17 3.20
C TYR A 63 8.11 -13.38 3.24
N HIS A 64 8.64 -13.39 4.45
CA HIS A 64 10.00 -13.82 4.75
C HIS A 64 9.93 -14.93 5.84
N ASN A 65 10.46 -16.13 5.54
CA ASN A 65 10.39 -17.28 6.45
C ASN A 65 8.96 -17.55 6.97
N SER A 66 7.96 -17.51 6.07
CA SER A 66 6.53 -17.71 6.38
C SER A 66 5.89 -16.63 7.26
N VAL A 67 6.59 -15.54 7.54
CA VAL A 67 6.04 -14.37 8.26
C VAL A 67 5.65 -13.30 7.26
N LEU A 68 4.45 -12.77 7.38
CA LEU A 68 3.98 -11.62 6.58
C LEU A 68 4.71 -10.36 7.05
N VAL A 69 5.54 -9.78 6.17
CA VAL A 69 6.42 -8.64 6.49
C VAL A 69 6.09 -7.36 5.72
N GLY A 70 5.23 -7.46 4.71
CA GLY A 70 4.77 -6.31 3.94
C GLY A 70 3.44 -6.57 3.27
N VAL A 71 2.67 -5.51 3.06
CA VAL A 71 1.37 -5.53 2.35
C VAL A 71 1.21 -4.31 1.47
N ALA A 72 0.47 -4.44 0.39
CA ALA A 72 0.01 -3.35 -0.45
C ALA A 72 -1.29 -3.77 -1.16
N THR A 73 -2.10 -2.80 -1.56
CA THR A 73 -3.43 -3.03 -2.14
C THR A 73 -3.59 -2.29 -3.46
N LEU A 74 -4.14 -2.95 -4.47
CA LEU A 74 -4.57 -2.35 -5.74
C LEU A 74 -6.09 -2.20 -5.71
N VAL A 75 -6.57 -0.96 -5.90
CA VAL A 75 -7.99 -0.60 -5.86
C VAL A 75 -8.41 -0.03 -7.22
N PRO A 76 -9.26 -0.72 -7.99
CA PRO A 76 -9.78 -0.19 -9.25
C PRO A 76 -10.61 1.07 -9.05
N GLN A 77 -10.50 2.03 -9.97
CA GLN A 77 -11.41 3.17 -9.97
C GLN A 77 -12.74 2.78 -10.63
N ILE A 78 -13.86 3.10 -9.96
CA ILE A 78 -15.20 2.60 -10.31
C ILE A 78 -15.88 3.41 -11.43
N PRO A 79 -15.78 4.76 -11.53
CA PRO A 79 -16.49 5.52 -12.53
C PRO A 79 -16.18 5.04 -13.96
N ALA A 80 -17.22 4.93 -14.80
CA ALA A 80 -17.13 4.27 -16.12
C ALA A 80 -15.98 4.78 -17.01
N ARG A 81 -15.69 6.11 -16.95
CA ARG A 81 -14.62 6.73 -17.73
C ARG A 81 -13.26 6.72 -17.04
N MET A 82 -13.18 6.17 -15.83
CA MET A 82 -11.95 6.08 -15.01
C MET A 82 -11.47 4.62 -14.85
N LYS A 83 -12.19 3.65 -15.42
CA LYS A 83 -11.90 2.22 -15.31
C LYS A 83 -10.53 1.78 -15.85
N HIS A 84 -9.86 2.64 -16.61
CA HIS A 84 -8.49 2.42 -17.09
C HIS A 84 -7.44 2.69 -16.00
N LYS A 85 -7.86 3.10 -14.79
CA LYS A 85 -6.99 3.49 -13.68
C LYS A 85 -7.25 2.63 -12.44
N ALA A 86 -6.19 2.41 -11.67
CA ALA A 86 -6.28 1.86 -10.32
C ALA A 86 -5.37 2.65 -9.37
N ASP A 87 -5.66 2.56 -8.07
CA ASP A 87 -4.87 3.19 -7.02
C ASP A 87 -4.11 2.11 -6.24
N ILE A 88 -2.83 2.36 -5.94
CA ILE A 88 -2.07 1.54 -4.99
C ILE A 88 -2.18 2.23 -3.63
N THR A 89 -2.70 1.50 -2.65
CA THR A 89 -2.98 2.00 -1.30
C THR A 89 -2.47 1.03 -0.24
N SER A 90 -2.55 1.45 1.02
CA SER A 90 -2.27 0.60 2.18
C SER A 90 -0.89 -0.07 2.12
N VAL A 91 0.10 0.65 1.60
CA VAL A 91 1.48 0.16 1.51
C VAL A 91 2.11 0.20 2.89
N TYR A 92 2.57 -0.95 3.36
CA TYR A 92 3.29 -1.07 4.62
C TYR A 92 4.36 -2.15 4.55
N VAL A 93 5.51 -1.87 5.13
CA VAL A 93 6.60 -2.83 5.36
C VAL A 93 7.01 -2.72 6.82
N LYS A 94 7.10 -3.84 7.51
CA LYS A 94 7.57 -3.88 8.91
C LYS A 94 8.93 -3.19 9.04
N PRO A 95 9.18 -2.43 10.13
CA PRO A 95 10.41 -1.64 10.30
C PRO A 95 11.70 -2.43 10.05
N ASP A 96 11.80 -3.65 10.57
CA ASP A 96 12.99 -4.50 10.43
C ASP A 96 13.27 -4.94 8.98
N TYR A 97 12.30 -4.78 8.08
CA TYR A 97 12.38 -5.17 6.67
C TYR A 97 12.42 -3.98 5.70
N GLN A 98 12.37 -2.75 6.23
CA GLN A 98 12.50 -1.54 5.41
C GLN A 98 13.93 -1.40 4.83
N GLY A 99 14.04 -0.78 3.67
CA GLY A 99 15.33 -0.62 2.98
C GLY A 99 15.92 -1.92 2.39
N LYS A 100 15.20 -3.04 2.48
CA LYS A 100 15.64 -4.36 2.01
C LYS A 100 14.94 -4.84 0.73
N GLY A 101 14.27 -3.93 0.02
CA GLY A 101 13.66 -4.21 -1.29
C GLY A 101 12.24 -4.80 -1.25
N VAL A 102 11.63 -4.97 -0.07
CA VAL A 102 10.26 -5.54 0.08
C VAL A 102 9.23 -4.72 -0.68
N ALA A 103 9.20 -3.40 -0.48
CA ALA A 103 8.26 -2.53 -1.18
C ALA A 103 8.45 -2.59 -2.69
N LYS A 104 9.70 -2.55 -3.17
CA LYS A 104 10.02 -2.70 -4.60
C LYS A 104 9.47 -4.00 -5.19
N ALA A 105 9.61 -5.11 -4.47
CA ALA A 105 9.11 -6.41 -4.91
C ALA A 105 7.58 -6.44 -4.97
N MET A 106 6.89 -5.89 -3.94
CA MET A 106 5.43 -5.78 -3.92
C MET A 106 4.90 -4.90 -5.07
N PHE A 107 5.53 -3.75 -5.32
CA PHE A 107 5.15 -2.87 -6.42
C PHE A 107 5.32 -3.54 -7.78
N ALA A 108 6.46 -4.21 -8.04
CA ALA A 108 6.68 -4.94 -9.28
C ALA A 108 5.59 -6.00 -9.51
N TRP A 109 5.18 -6.71 -8.46
CA TRP A 109 4.12 -7.71 -8.54
C TRP A 109 2.75 -7.07 -8.82
N LEU A 110 2.38 -6.01 -8.07
CA LEU A 110 1.10 -5.31 -8.28
C LEU A 110 1.01 -4.65 -9.65
N GLU A 111 2.10 -4.04 -10.13
CA GLU A 111 2.15 -3.39 -11.45
C GLU A 111 2.02 -4.42 -12.58
N ALA A 112 2.61 -5.61 -12.44
CA ALA A 112 2.44 -6.69 -13.39
C ALA A 112 0.99 -7.19 -13.45
N GLU A 113 0.31 -7.30 -12.31
CA GLU A 113 -1.12 -7.60 -12.26
C GLU A 113 -1.96 -6.46 -12.83
N ALA A 114 -1.67 -5.21 -12.42
CA ALA A 114 -2.38 -4.03 -12.89
C ALA A 114 -2.28 -3.84 -14.42
N ALA A 115 -1.13 -4.10 -15.03
CA ALA A 115 -0.93 -3.94 -16.47
C ALA A 115 -1.82 -4.84 -17.34
N LYS A 116 -2.41 -5.89 -16.76
CA LYS A 116 -3.37 -6.76 -17.47
C LYS A 116 -4.70 -6.06 -17.77
N GLU A 117 -5.11 -5.12 -16.89
CA GLU A 117 -6.44 -4.49 -16.93
C GLU A 117 -6.39 -2.97 -17.02
N PHE A 118 -5.34 -2.33 -16.48
CA PHE A 118 -5.25 -0.88 -16.35
C PHE A 118 -4.15 -0.29 -17.22
N ASP A 119 -4.33 0.97 -17.59
CA ASP A 119 -3.33 1.73 -18.37
C ASP A 119 -2.38 2.50 -17.46
N GLN A 120 -2.81 2.80 -16.25
CA GLN A 120 -2.03 3.58 -15.28
C GLN A 120 -2.41 3.27 -13.84
N VAL A 121 -1.47 3.47 -12.94
CA VAL A 121 -1.66 3.37 -11.50
C VAL A 121 -1.30 4.66 -10.81
N HIS A 122 -2.06 4.99 -9.79
CA HIS A 122 -1.92 6.19 -8.97
C HIS A 122 -1.60 5.82 -7.54
N LEU A 123 -1.00 6.74 -6.81
CA LEU A 123 -0.87 6.69 -5.36
C LEU A 123 -0.87 8.09 -4.79
N SER A 124 -1.16 8.17 -3.50
CA SER A 124 -0.99 9.36 -2.68
C SER A 124 0.01 9.04 -1.58
N VAL A 125 0.90 9.96 -1.32
CA VAL A 125 1.95 9.82 -0.30
C VAL A 125 2.07 11.08 0.51
N LEU A 126 2.23 10.93 1.83
CA LEU A 126 2.49 12.05 2.73
C LEU A 126 3.70 12.86 2.24
N ALA A 127 3.53 14.15 1.98
CA ALA A 127 4.59 15.01 1.45
C ALA A 127 5.84 15.05 2.36
N ALA A 128 5.65 14.90 3.67
CA ALA A 128 6.73 14.85 4.64
C ALA A 128 7.46 13.49 4.71
N ASN A 129 6.97 12.47 4.02
CA ASN A 129 7.60 11.14 3.96
C ASN A 129 8.61 11.07 2.80
N ASP A 130 9.76 11.69 2.99
CA ASP A 130 10.81 11.78 1.97
C ASP A 130 11.29 10.41 1.48
N ASP A 131 11.35 9.41 2.35
CA ASP A 131 11.81 8.06 1.99
C ASP A 131 10.81 7.37 1.05
N ALA A 132 9.52 7.49 1.33
CA ALA A 132 8.48 6.95 0.46
C ALA A 132 8.41 7.72 -0.87
N CYS A 133 8.50 9.06 -0.85
CA CYS A 133 8.52 9.86 -2.08
C CYS A 133 9.69 9.44 -2.98
N ARG A 134 10.89 9.34 -2.45
CA ARG A 134 12.08 8.88 -3.19
C ARG A 134 11.92 7.45 -3.71
N LEU A 135 11.36 6.55 -2.92
CA LEU A 135 11.08 5.18 -3.36
C LEU A 135 10.18 5.18 -4.60
N TYR A 136 9.06 5.89 -4.55
CA TYR A 136 8.10 5.92 -5.65
C TYR A 136 8.67 6.58 -6.91
N GLU A 137 9.47 7.64 -6.78
CA GLU A 137 10.20 8.23 -7.90
C GLU A 137 11.15 7.22 -8.55
N HIS A 138 11.91 6.45 -7.76
CA HIS A 138 12.80 5.38 -8.26
C HIS A 138 12.02 4.24 -8.94
N LEU A 139 10.78 3.99 -8.53
CA LEU A 139 9.89 3.01 -9.17
C LEU A 139 9.24 3.56 -10.46
N GLY A 140 9.50 4.82 -10.81
CA GLY A 140 9.02 5.45 -12.05
C GLY A 140 7.72 6.22 -11.91
N TYR A 141 7.24 6.45 -10.67
CA TYR A 141 6.10 7.34 -10.42
C TYR A 141 6.52 8.79 -10.58
N LYS A 142 5.60 9.60 -11.10
CA LYS A 142 5.79 11.04 -11.27
C LYS A 142 4.74 11.81 -10.48
N ALA A 143 5.17 12.77 -9.70
CA ALA A 143 4.27 13.68 -9.01
C ALA A 143 3.51 14.54 -10.04
N TYR A 144 2.21 14.70 -9.84
CA TYR A 144 1.36 15.53 -10.70
C TYR A 144 0.50 16.54 -9.92
N GLY A 145 0.50 16.48 -8.61
CA GLY A 145 -0.25 17.42 -7.79
C GLY A 145 0.04 17.24 -6.30
N VAL A 146 -0.39 18.24 -5.54
CA VAL A 146 -0.33 18.24 -4.07
C VAL A 146 -1.72 18.57 -3.55
N GLU A 147 -2.20 17.78 -2.60
CA GLU A 147 -3.40 18.08 -1.83
C GLU A 147 -2.99 18.77 -0.52
N PRO A 148 -3.22 20.09 -0.39
CA PRO A 148 -2.93 20.77 0.85
C PRO A 148 -3.91 20.32 1.94
N ARG A 149 -3.38 20.07 3.14
CA ARG A 149 -4.18 19.64 4.31
C ARG A 149 -4.98 18.35 4.07
N ALA A 150 -4.42 17.41 3.32
CA ALA A 150 -5.06 16.12 2.99
C ALA A 150 -5.41 15.32 4.24
N THR A 151 -4.57 15.35 5.26
CA THR A 151 -4.77 14.61 6.52
C THR A 151 -4.67 15.57 7.72
N LYS A 152 -5.51 15.35 8.74
CA LYS A 152 -5.42 16.03 10.02
C LYS A 152 -5.17 15.02 11.14
N TYR A 153 -4.11 15.22 11.91
CA TYR A 153 -3.78 14.40 13.07
C TYR A 153 -3.26 15.30 14.22
N GLN A 154 -3.77 15.10 15.44
CA GLN A 154 -3.39 15.86 16.65
C GLN A 154 -3.36 17.39 16.40
N ASN A 155 -4.41 17.93 15.76
CA ASN A 155 -4.55 19.35 15.38
C ASN A 155 -3.52 19.89 14.37
N GLN A 156 -2.68 19.04 13.78
CA GLN A 156 -1.79 19.38 12.68
C GLN A 156 -2.36 18.91 11.35
N TYR A 157 -2.09 19.67 10.29
CA TYR A 157 -2.45 19.33 8.92
C TYR A 157 -1.22 18.84 8.16
N TYR A 158 -1.44 17.88 7.31
CA TYR A 158 -0.39 17.27 6.47
C TYR A 158 -0.85 17.27 5.02
N ASP A 159 0.09 17.58 4.13
CA ASP A 159 -0.15 17.58 2.69
C ASP A 159 0.20 16.21 2.10
N ASP A 160 -0.52 15.82 1.04
CA ASP A 160 -0.21 14.63 0.26
C ASP A 160 0.26 15.01 -1.15
N VAL A 161 1.22 14.23 -1.66
CA VAL A 161 1.65 14.29 -3.06
C VAL A 161 0.94 13.19 -3.83
N PHE A 162 0.27 13.55 -4.93
CA PHE A 162 -0.30 12.61 -5.88
C PHE A 162 0.73 12.22 -6.93
N MET A 163 0.89 10.92 -7.14
CA MET A 163 1.83 10.38 -8.10
C MET A 163 1.14 9.40 -9.06
N VAL A 164 1.65 9.31 -10.28
CA VAL A 164 1.14 8.41 -11.33
C VAL A 164 2.27 7.69 -12.04
N LYS A 165 2.01 6.45 -12.45
CA LYS A 165 2.85 5.67 -13.36
C LYS A 165 1.98 5.12 -14.49
N PHE A 166 2.39 5.39 -15.74
CA PHE A 166 1.76 4.80 -16.92
C PHE A 166 2.33 3.40 -17.14
N LEU A 167 1.46 2.43 -17.35
CA LEU A 167 1.80 1.01 -17.57
C LEU A 167 1.81 0.64 -19.06
N LYS A 168 1.12 1.45 -19.88
CA LYS A 168 1.01 1.29 -21.35
C LYS A 168 1.26 2.63 -22.03
#